data_21afb491a8bb340fce9b0378e7b37bbc
#
_entry.id   21afb491a8bb340fce9b0378e7b37bbc
#
_cell.length_a   1.000
_cell.length_b   1.000
_cell.length_c   1.000
_cell.angle_alpha   90.00
_cell.angle_beta   90.00
_cell.angle_gamma   90.00
#
_symmetry.space_group_name_H-M   'P 1'
#
loop_
_entity.id
_entity.type
_entity.pdbx_description
1 polymer ?
#
loop_
_entity_poly.entity_id
_entity_poly.type
_entity_poly.pdbx_seq_one_letter_code
_entity_poly.pdbx_strand_id
1 'polypeptide(L)'
;MITARDYQGRVNGIFGQPKLIVDGMNGPNTSAGISQAMAKMGVRRKEDLFNRGVRGVVWHWTAGANGLIELEKKAYNFLHDTKGNTYDGNATVAEQVMYDWRRGIGASHTKSMNTGWIGLSVDAMAGAKQTNPITWGSHPITWSGIDAMLEQTANLHHEYVFPISPWTTLSHAEVQPTLGVKQRWKWDYTVLPGDTKSRDPVEVGNIPRERLTERFL
;
A
#
# COMPACT_ATOMS: atom_id res chain seq x y z
N MET A 1 -1.18 17.05 5.64
CA MET A 1 -0.06 17.66 4.86
C MET A 1 1.11 17.83 5.81
N ILE A 2 2.32 17.30 5.46
CA ILE A 2 3.52 17.43 6.31
C ILE A 2 3.97 18.90 6.32
N THR A 3 4.09 19.49 7.50
CA THR A 3 4.43 20.91 7.72
C THR A 3 5.94 21.11 7.91
N ALA A 4 6.42 22.36 7.88
CA ALA A 4 7.81 22.67 8.21
C ALA A 4 8.16 22.24 9.64
N ARG A 5 7.22 22.39 10.59
CA ARG A 5 7.37 21.96 11.99
C ARG A 5 7.59 20.46 12.10
N ASP A 6 6.85 19.67 11.30
CA ASP A 6 7.01 18.22 11.28
C ASP A 6 8.41 17.83 10.77
N TYR A 7 8.89 18.47 9.68
CA TYR A 7 10.24 18.24 9.19
C TYR A 7 11.31 18.59 10.21
N GLN A 8 11.19 19.72 10.90
CA GLN A 8 12.14 20.14 11.94
C GLN A 8 12.19 19.13 13.09
N GLY A 9 11.04 18.68 13.58
CA GLY A 9 10.93 17.65 14.61
C GLY A 9 11.54 16.32 14.13
N ARG A 10 11.24 15.91 12.89
CA ARG A 10 11.79 14.67 12.32
C ARG A 10 13.30 14.71 12.15
N VAL A 11 13.86 15.82 11.67
CA VAL A 11 15.32 16.03 11.57
C VAL A 11 15.96 15.87 12.94
N ASN A 12 15.43 16.51 13.97
CA ASN A 12 15.93 16.41 15.33
C ASN A 12 15.91 14.96 15.84
N GLY A 13 14.81 14.24 15.59
CA GLY A 13 14.70 12.82 15.93
C GLY A 13 15.74 11.93 15.23
N ILE A 14 16.02 12.17 13.94
CA ILE A 14 17.03 11.41 13.16
C ILE A 14 18.45 11.64 13.70
N PHE A 15 18.75 12.84 14.22
CA PHE A 15 20.07 13.15 14.78
C PHE A 15 20.18 12.86 16.28
N GLY A 16 19.05 12.56 16.96
CA GLY A 16 19.01 12.28 18.40
C GLY A 16 19.32 13.47 19.30
N GLN A 17 19.31 14.68 18.74
CA GLN A 17 19.57 15.95 19.47
C GLN A 17 18.90 17.14 18.76
N PRO A 18 18.63 18.23 19.45
CA PRO A 18 18.11 19.44 18.83
C PRO A 18 19.09 20.03 17.82
N LYS A 19 18.83 19.82 16.54
CA LYS A 19 19.61 20.36 15.42
C LYS A 19 18.95 21.58 14.79
N LEU A 20 17.63 21.63 14.88
CA LEU A 20 16.78 22.70 14.37
C LEU A 20 15.84 23.22 15.46
N ILE A 21 15.57 24.53 15.45
CA ILE A 21 14.47 25.09 16.22
C ILE A 21 13.16 24.68 15.56
N VAL A 22 12.20 24.18 16.34
CA VAL A 22 10.89 23.73 15.86
C VAL A 22 9.90 24.89 15.90
N ASP A 23 10.11 25.86 14.99
CA ASP A 23 9.32 27.10 14.89
C ASP A 23 8.27 27.07 13.76
N GLY A 24 8.36 26.10 12.86
CA GLY A 24 7.49 25.98 11.69
C GLY A 24 7.95 26.82 10.49
N MET A 25 9.11 27.48 10.56
CA MET A 25 9.64 28.26 9.45
C MET A 25 10.45 27.39 8.48
N ASN A 26 10.16 27.53 7.20
CA ASN A 26 10.88 26.82 6.14
C ASN A 26 12.05 27.70 5.61
N GLY A 27 13.05 27.93 6.47
CA GLY A 27 14.22 28.72 6.16
C GLY A 27 15.42 27.89 5.68
N PRO A 28 16.58 28.55 5.38
CA PRO A 28 17.80 27.89 4.92
C PRO A 28 18.30 26.81 5.86
N ASN A 29 18.22 27.03 7.18
CA ASN A 29 18.64 26.05 8.21
C ASN A 29 17.76 24.79 8.17
N THR A 30 16.44 24.96 8.02
CA THR A 30 15.50 23.83 7.88
C THR A 30 15.81 23.03 6.61
N SER A 31 16.03 23.70 5.48
CA SER A 31 16.38 23.06 4.22
C SER A 31 17.71 22.30 4.30
N ALA A 32 18.73 22.90 4.91
CA ALA A 32 20.03 22.24 5.13
C ALA A 32 19.91 21.02 6.06
N GLY A 33 19.13 21.14 7.15
CA GLY A 33 18.87 20.05 8.08
C GLY A 33 18.15 18.88 7.42
N ILE A 34 17.15 19.16 6.58
CA ILE A 34 16.44 18.14 5.76
C ILE A 34 17.42 17.42 4.83
N SER A 35 18.26 18.16 4.09
CA SER A 35 19.24 17.57 3.16
C SER A 35 20.23 16.65 3.89
N GLN A 36 20.72 17.05 5.07
CA GLN A 36 21.61 16.24 5.90
C GLN A 36 20.91 14.98 6.45
N ALA A 37 19.65 15.10 6.88
CA ALA A 37 18.85 13.96 7.33
C ALA A 37 18.61 12.97 6.17
N MET A 38 18.30 13.48 4.99
CA MET A 38 18.14 12.65 3.77
C MET A 38 19.42 11.88 3.46
N ALA A 39 20.56 12.55 3.47
CA ALA A 39 21.87 11.90 3.26
C ALA A 39 22.14 10.84 4.31
N LYS A 40 21.91 11.12 5.60
CA LYS A 40 22.09 10.17 6.70
C LYS A 40 21.21 8.93 6.58
N MET A 41 19.97 9.10 6.12
CA MET A 41 19.01 7.99 5.92
C MET A 41 19.09 7.33 4.54
N GLY A 42 19.91 7.86 3.62
CA GLY A 42 20.03 7.32 2.27
C GLY A 42 18.79 7.50 1.40
N VAL A 43 17.90 8.45 1.72
CA VAL A 43 16.67 8.70 0.98
C VAL A 43 16.83 9.85 -0.01
N ARG A 44 16.03 9.82 -1.10
CA ARG A 44 16.15 10.79 -2.21
C ARG A 44 15.14 11.93 -2.16
N ARG A 45 14.04 11.75 -1.42
CA ARG A 45 12.98 12.77 -1.27
C ARG A 45 12.80 13.08 0.21
N LYS A 46 12.46 14.33 0.52
CA LYS A 46 12.25 14.77 1.91
C LYS A 46 11.08 14.04 2.59
N GLU A 47 10.06 13.66 1.83
CA GLU A 47 8.92 12.88 2.31
C GLU A 47 9.36 11.50 2.82
N ASP A 48 10.40 10.91 2.22
CA ASP A 48 10.94 9.61 2.61
C ASP A 48 11.60 9.63 4.00
N LEU A 49 11.84 10.81 4.59
CA LEU A 49 12.24 10.94 5.98
C LEU A 49 11.17 10.44 6.96
N PHE A 50 9.90 10.50 6.56
CA PHE A 50 8.77 10.03 7.36
C PHE A 50 8.35 8.63 6.95
N ASN A 51 8.14 8.42 5.67
CA ASN A 51 7.63 7.18 5.13
C ASN A 51 8.70 6.10 4.92
N ARG A 52 9.95 6.37 5.26
CA ARG A 52 11.09 5.42 5.15
C ARG A 52 11.19 4.78 3.77
N GLY A 53 10.78 5.49 2.72
CA GLY A 53 10.75 5.00 1.33
C GLY A 53 9.47 4.28 0.93
N VAL A 54 8.50 4.09 1.84
CA VAL A 54 7.16 3.57 1.51
C VAL A 54 6.39 4.63 0.74
N ARG A 55 5.83 4.27 -0.40
CA ARG A 55 5.08 5.15 -1.29
C ARG A 55 3.58 5.04 -1.10
N GLY A 56 3.14 3.88 -0.65
CA GLY A 56 1.74 3.54 -0.46
C GLY A 56 1.50 2.04 -0.54
N VAL A 57 0.26 1.67 -0.73
CA VAL A 57 -0.18 0.28 -0.79
C VAL A 57 -0.91 -0.02 -2.10
N VAL A 58 -0.82 -1.27 -2.55
CA VAL A 58 -1.65 -1.79 -3.64
C VAL A 58 -2.45 -2.98 -3.12
N TRP A 59 -3.76 -2.90 -3.27
CA TRP A 59 -4.70 -3.94 -2.87
C TRP A 59 -4.92 -4.95 -3.99
N HIS A 60 -4.92 -6.23 -3.62
CA HIS A 60 -5.08 -7.36 -4.50
C HIS A 60 -6.06 -8.40 -3.94
N TRP A 61 -6.48 -9.31 -4.78
CA TRP A 61 -6.87 -10.65 -4.37
C TRP A 61 -5.93 -11.68 -5.00
N THR A 62 -5.79 -12.85 -4.37
CA THR A 62 -4.84 -13.88 -4.84
C THR A 62 -5.31 -14.57 -6.12
N ALA A 63 -6.62 -14.56 -6.41
CA ALA A 63 -7.30 -15.46 -7.34
C ALA A 63 -7.14 -16.95 -6.95
N GLY A 64 -6.74 -17.22 -5.71
CA GLY A 64 -6.54 -18.52 -5.09
C GLY A 64 -7.77 -19.05 -4.35
N ALA A 65 -7.65 -20.28 -3.89
CA ALA A 65 -8.62 -20.96 -3.04
C ALA A 65 -8.09 -20.89 -1.60
N ASN A 66 -8.84 -20.32 -0.68
CA ASN A 66 -8.47 -20.14 0.73
C ASN A 66 -7.49 -21.19 1.28
N GLY A 67 -6.34 -20.75 1.81
CA GLY A 67 -5.35 -21.66 2.37
C GLY A 67 -3.89 -21.24 2.20
N LEU A 68 -3.63 -20.01 1.77
CA LEU A 68 -2.32 -19.35 1.69
C LEU A 68 -1.15 -20.28 1.31
N ILE A 69 -0.87 -20.36 0.03
CA ILE A 69 0.27 -21.14 -0.48
C ILE A 69 1.55 -20.30 -0.54
N GLU A 70 2.70 -20.96 -0.60
CA GLU A 70 4.01 -20.29 -0.67
C GLU A 70 4.18 -19.33 -1.87
N LEU A 71 3.47 -19.57 -2.97
CA LEU A 71 3.47 -18.68 -4.13
C LEU A 71 2.86 -17.31 -3.77
N GLU A 72 1.78 -17.30 -3.00
CA GLU A 72 1.08 -16.09 -2.55
C GLU A 72 1.89 -15.35 -1.50
N LYS A 73 2.52 -16.06 -0.54
CA LYS A 73 3.42 -15.46 0.45
C LYS A 73 4.65 -14.80 -0.19
N LYS A 74 5.12 -15.31 -1.32
CA LYS A 74 6.21 -14.68 -2.10
C LYS A 74 5.73 -13.46 -2.89
N ALA A 75 4.45 -13.45 -3.29
CA ALA A 75 3.90 -12.41 -4.16
C ALA A 75 3.49 -11.15 -3.40
N TYR A 76 3.09 -11.26 -2.12
CA TYR A 76 2.53 -10.15 -1.35
C TYR A 76 3.26 -9.97 -0.02
N ASN A 77 3.23 -8.72 0.53
CA ASN A 77 3.81 -8.42 1.84
C ASN A 77 2.88 -8.84 2.98
N PHE A 78 1.57 -8.68 2.79
CA PHE A 78 0.53 -9.10 3.73
C PHE A 78 -0.60 -9.80 3.01
N LEU A 79 -1.15 -10.82 3.67
CA LEU A 79 -2.27 -11.59 3.16
C LEU A 79 -3.38 -11.64 4.21
N HIS A 80 -4.62 -11.68 3.74
CA HIS A 80 -5.81 -11.69 4.60
C HIS A 80 -6.73 -12.80 4.12
N ASP A 81 -7.24 -13.62 5.02
CA ASP A 81 -8.22 -14.62 4.61
C ASP A 81 -9.66 -14.05 4.57
N THR A 82 -10.58 -14.80 4.00
CA THR A 82 -11.99 -14.40 3.91
C THR A 82 -12.72 -14.33 5.26
N LYS A 83 -12.09 -14.79 6.36
CA LYS A 83 -12.60 -14.71 7.72
C LYS A 83 -12.09 -13.48 8.49
N GLY A 84 -11.12 -12.75 7.92
CA GLY A 84 -10.54 -11.54 8.51
C GLY A 84 -9.23 -11.77 9.27
N ASN A 85 -8.59 -12.94 9.14
CA ASN A 85 -7.27 -13.14 9.72
C ASN A 85 -6.18 -12.54 8.82
N THR A 86 -5.12 -11.99 9.43
CA THR A 86 -3.96 -11.40 8.74
C THR A 86 -2.73 -12.29 8.91
N TYR A 87 -1.94 -12.39 7.85
CA TYR A 87 -0.71 -13.18 7.78
C TYR A 87 0.39 -12.39 7.07
N ASP A 88 1.62 -12.56 7.51
CA ASP A 88 2.77 -11.99 6.84
C ASP A 88 3.12 -12.79 5.58
N GLY A 89 3.50 -12.06 4.53
CA GLY A 89 4.21 -12.62 3.39
C GLY A 89 5.69 -12.85 3.70
N ASN A 90 6.43 -13.38 2.73
CA ASN A 90 7.85 -13.68 2.92
C ASN A 90 8.74 -12.42 2.88
N ALA A 91 8.25 -11.31 2.33
CA ALA A 91 9.00 -10.07 2.19
C ALA A 91 8.54 -9.02 3.20
N THR A 92 9.46 -8.49 3.97
CA THR A 92 9.23 -7.38 4.91
C THR A 92 9.01 -6.05 4.17
N VAL A 93 8.44 -5.06 4.86
CA VAL A 93 8.30 -3.69 4.34
C VAL A 93 9.67 -3.08 3.99
N ALA A 94 10.70 -3.34 4.80
CA ALA A 94 12.06 -2.84 4.53
C ALA A 94 12.64 -3.43 3.24
N GLU A 95 12.44 -4.71 2.99
CA GLU A 95 12.83 -5.36 1.74
C GLU A 95 12.02 -4.84 0.56
N GLN A 96 10.74 -4.52 0.75
CA GLN A 96 9.91 -3.93 -0.31
C GLN A 96 10.37 -2.53 -0.72
N VAL A 97 10.88 -1.74 0.20
CA VAL A 97 11.52 -0.45 -0.12
C VAL A 97 12.77 -0.63 -0.98
N MET A 98 13.54 -1.71 -0.73
CA MET A 98 14.75 -2.06 -1.45
C MET A 98 14.51 -3.07 -2.59
N TYR A 99 13.28 -3.20 -3.07
CA TYR A 99 12.89 -4.20 -4.06
C TYR A 99 13.90 -4.36 -5.20
N ASP A 100 14.37 -5.59 -5.38
CA ASP A 100 15.23 -6.01 -6.49
C ASP A 100 14.87 -7.45 -6.90
N TRP A 101 14.13 -7.59 -8.00
CA TRP A 101 13.69 -8.88 -8.49
C TRP A 101 14.83 -9.83 -8.89
N ARG A 102 15.99 -9.28 -9.31
CA ARG A 102 17.16 -10.08 -9.71
C ARG A 102 17.81 -10.74 -8.51
N ARG A 103 17.73 -10.09 -7.37
CA ARG A 103 18.27 -10.58 -6.09
C ARG A 103 17.23 -11.28 -5.23
N GLY A 104 15.98 -11.34 -5.68
CA GLY A 104 14.88 -11.92 -4.90
C GLY A 104 14.52 -11.10 -3.66
N ILE A 105 14.76 -9.78 -3.66
CA ILE A 105 14.43 -8.89 -2.54
C ILE A 105 13.06 -8.26 -2.78
N GLY A 106 12.16 -8.39 -1.81
CA GLY A 106 10.82 -7.85 -1.85
C GLY A 106 9.81 -8.71 -2.61
N ALA A 107 8.53 -8.42 -2.45
CA ALA A 107 7.42 -9.09 -3.10
C ALA A 107 7.15 -8.53 -4.51
N SER A 108 6.79 -9.39 -5.47
CA SER A 108 6.53 -9.01 -6.86
C SER A 108 5.04 -9.05 -7.17
N HIS A 109 4.28 -8.05 -6.73
CA HIS A 109 2.83 -8.01 -6.84
C HIS A 109 2.31 -7.10 -7.99
N THR A 110 3.04 -6.04 -8.35
CA THR A 110 2.58 -5.05 -9.33
C THR A 110 3.69 -4.73 -10.33
N LYS A 111 3.47 -5.00 -11.60
CA LYS A 111 4.45 -4.75 -12.66
C LYS A 111 4.92 -3.29 -12.65
N SER A 112 6.24 -3.09 -12.63
CA SER A 112 6.91 -1.78 -12.66
C SER A 112 6.56 -0.84 -11.49
N MET A 113 5.99 -1.39 -10.40
CA MET A 113 5.51 -0.60 -9.27
C MET A 113 5.70 -1.33 -7.92
N ASN A 114 6.78 -2.11 -7.78
CA ASN A 114 7.04 -2.82 -6.52
C ASN A 114 7.89 -2.01 -5.52
N THR A 115 8.90 -1.25 -5.99
CA THR A 115 9.81 -0.51 -5.10
C THR A 115 9.07 0.51 -4.22
N GLY A 116 9.00 0.26 -2.93
CA GLY A 116 8.32 1.11 -1.94
C GLY A 116 6.79 1.00 -1.95
N TRP A 117 6.22 0.15 -2.76
CA TRP A 117 4.78 -0.15 -2.77
C TRP A 117 4.52 -1.46 -2.04
N ILE A 118 3.67 -1.42 -1.03
CA ILE A 118 3.36 -2.59 -0.22
C ILE A 118 2.17 -3.32 -0.81
N GLY A 119 2.33 -4.59 -1.13
CA GLY A 119 1.26 -5.43 -1.66
C GLY A 119 0.47 -6.09 -0.54
N LEU A 120 -0.83 -5.80 -0.47
CA LEU A 120 -1.78 -6.45 0.43
C LEU A 120 -2.78 -7.25 -0.39
N SER A 121 -3.08 -8.48 -0.02
CA SER A 121 -3.97 -9.33 -0.80
C SER A 121 -4.98 -10.06 0.08
N VAL A 122 -6.23 -10.12 -0.37
CA VAL A 122 -7.21 -11.04 0.21
C VAL A 122 -7.11 -12.39 -0.51
N ASP A 123 -6.95 -13.47 0.24
CA ASP A 123 -6.90 -14.84 -0.29
C ASP A 123 -8.30 -15.30 -0.70
N ALA A 124 -8.64 -15.02 -1.95
CA ALA A 124 -9.98 -15.21 -2.48
C ALA A 124 -9.99 -15.24 -4.01
N MET A 125 -11.17 -15.42 -4.59
CA MET A 125 -11.51 -15.29 -6.01
C MET A 125 -11.05 -16.46 -6.89
N ALA A 126 -10.83 -17.66 -6.33
CA ALA A 126 -10.54 -18.85 -7.11
C ALA A 126 -11.67 -19.15 -8.13
N GLY A 127 -11.27 -19.21 -9.41
CA GLY A 127 -12.19 -19.48 -10.52
C GLY A 127 -13.15 -18.34 -10.86
N ALA A 128 -12.98 -17.15 -10.25
CA ALA A 128 -13.78 -15.98 -10.59
C ALA A 128 -13.48 -15.48 -12.02
N LYS A 129 -14.51 -14.96 -12.68
CA LYS A 129 -14.41 -14.42 -14.05
C LYS A 129 -15.15 -13.11 -14.15
N GLN A 130 -14.54 -12.15 -14.85
CA GLN A 130 -15.13 -10.84 -15.16
C GLN A 130 -16.16 -10.96 -16.28
N THR A 131 -17.25 -11.68 -16.00
CA THR A 131 -18.41 -11.86 -16.90
C THR A 131 -19.54 -10.90 -16.51
N ASN A 132 -20.62 -10.83 -17.29
CA ASN A 132 -21.83 -10.11 -16.94
C ASN A 132 -23.04 -11.07 -17.03
N PRO A 133 -23.63 -11.49 -15.91
CA PRO A 133 -23.22 -11.20 -14.52
C PRO A 133 -21.85 -11.81 -14.14
N ILE A 134 -21.23 -11.28 -13.09
CA ILE A 134 -19.96 -11.78 -12.54
C ILE A 134 -20.09 -13.24 -12.14
N THR A 135 -19.08 -14.03 -12.50
CA THR A 135 -18.88 -15.37 -11.94
C THR A 135 -17.92 -15.25 -10.76
N TRP A 136 -18.42 -15.45 -9.54
CA TRP A 136 -17.64 -15.27 -8.31
C TRP A 136 -16.65 -16.41 -8.02
N GLY A 137 -16.76 -17.53 -8.72
CA GLY A 137 -15.95 -18.71 -8.45
C GLY A 137 -16.36 -19.42 -7.15
N SER A 138 -15.43 -20.25 -6.63
CA SER A 138 -15.68 -21.08 -5.44
C SER A 138 -15.33 -20.38 -4.12
N HIS A 139 -14.52 -19.32 -4.15
CA HIS A 139 -14.03 -18.60 -2.97
C HIS A 139 -14.18 -17.09 -3.17
N PRO A 140 -15.41 -16.56 -3.10
CA PRO A 140 -15.65 -15.13 -3.30
C PRO A 140 -14.98 -14.29 -2.21
N ILE A 141 -14.58 -13.08 -2.58
CA ILE A 141 -14.08 -12.09 -1.61
C ILE A 141 -15.18 -11.71 -0.62
N THR A 142 -14.79 -11.41 0.61
CA THR A 142 -15.72 -11.04 1.70
C THR A 142 -15.38 -9.68 2.27
N TRP A 143 -16.36 -9.03 2.90
CA TRP A 143 -16.13 -7.81 3.64
C TRP A 143 -15.18 -8.02 4.84
N SER A 144 -15.23 -9.19 5.49
CA SER A 144 -14.29 -9.50 6.59
C SER A 144 -12.84 -9.52 6.11
N GLY A 145 -12.55 -10.14 4.97
CA GLY A 145 -11.21 -10.12 4.38
C GLY A 145 -10.78 -8.73 3.92
N ILE A 146 -11.71 -7.95 3.34
CA ILE A 146 -11.45 -6.56 2.96
C ILE A 146 -11.16 -5.72 4.21
N ASP A 147 -11.98 -5.82 5.28
CA ASP A 147 -11.77 -5.06 6.52
C ASP A 147 -10.42 -5.35 7.16
N ALA A 148 -9.98 -6.60 7.22
CA ALA A 148 -8.64 -6.94 7.72
C ALA A 148 -7.53 -6.31 6.87
N MET A 149 -7.68 -6.28 5.54
CA MET A 149 -6.76 -5.58 4.65
C MET A 149 -6.77 -4.07 4.86
N LEU A 150 -7.92 -3.47 5.13
CA LEU A 150 -8.04 -2.04 5.42
C LEU A 150 -7.42 -1.69 6.78
N GLU A 151 -7.62 -2.51 7.82
CA GLU A 151 -6.97 -2.34 9.11
C GLU A 151 -5.44 -2.41 8.99
N GLN A 152 -4.91 -3.38 8.24
CA GLN A 152 -3.47 -3.43 7.94
C GLN A 152 -3.01 -2.20 7.16
N THR A 153 -3.82 -1.68 6.25
CA THR A 153 -3.54 -0.42 5.53
C THR A 153 -3.48 0.76 6.50
N ALA A 154 -4.38 0.84 7.48
CA ALA A 154 -4.37 1.89 8.53
C ALA A 154 -3.09 1.82 9.37
N ASN A 155 -2.69 0.62 9.79
CA ASN A 155 -1.44 0.41 10.54
C ASN A 155 -0.23 0.90 9.75
N LEU A 156 -0.15 0.57 8.46
CA LEU A 156 0.92 1.04 7.57
C LEU A 156 0.86 2.56 7.34
N HIS A 157 -0.34 3.14 7.20
CA HIS A 157 -0.51 4.59 7.09
C HIS A 157 0.01 5.32 8.34
N HIS A 158 -0.30 4.83 9.53
CA HIS A 158 0.19 5.42 10.78
C HIS A 158 1.70 5.29 10.93
N GLU A 159 2.27 4.14 10.58
CA GLU A 159 3.71 3.91 10.74
C GLU A 159 4.55 4.66 9.69
N TYR A 160 4.11 4.70 8.43
CA TYR A 160 4.88 5.22 7.29
C TYR A 160 4.36 6.55 6.74
N VAL A 161 3.28 7.10 7.28
CA VAL A 161 2.77 8.46 7.02
C VAL A 161 2.59 8.76 5.52
N PHE A 162 1.99 7.86 4.76
CA PHE A 162 1.55 8.14 3.39
C PHE A 162 0.06 8.56 3.40
N PRO A 163 -0.39 9.46 2.53
CA PRO A 163 -1.80 9.87 2.51
C PRO A 163 -2.72 8.73 2.02
N ILE A 164 -3.97 8.71 2.51
CA ILE A 164 -5.01 7.84 1.94
C ILE A 164 -5.63 8.55 0.74
N SER A 165 -5.35 8.05 -0.44
CA SER A 165 -5.82 8.65 -1.69
C SER A 165 -5.70 7.65 -2.86
N PRO A 166 -6.38 7.88 -4.00
CA PRO A 166 -6.20 7.04 -5.19
C PRO A 166 -4.75 6.98 -5.73
N TRP A 167 -3.87 7.89 -5.28
CA TRP A 167 -2.47 7.98 -5.69
C TRP A 167 -1.51 7.15 -4.84
N THR A 168 -1.95 6.72 -3.65
CA THR A 168 -1.10 6.08 -2.63
C THR A 168 -1.74 4.84 -2.02
N THR A 169 -3.05 4.66 -2.17
CA THR A 169 -3.84 3.60 -1.58
C THR A 169 -4.85 3.13 -2.62
N LEU A 170 -4.46 2.19 -3.46
CA LEU A 170 -5.21 1.85 -4.65
C LEU A 170 -5.25 0.35 -4.91
N SER A 171 -6.27 -0.11 -5.61
CA SER A 171 -6.34 -1.49 -6.10
C SER A 171 -5.43 -1.70 -7.32
N HIS A 172 -5.12 -2.94 -7.64
CA HIS A 172 -4.31 -3.26 -8.82
C HIS A 172 -4.98 -2.79 -10.13
N ALA A 173 -6.30 -2.86 -10.22
CA ALA A 173 -7.03 -2.37 -11.39
C ALA A 173 -6.95 -0.84 -11.55
N GLU A 174 -6.80 -0.09 -10.45
CA GLU A 174 -6.65 1.38 -10.48
C GLU A 174 -5.26 1.84 -10.94
N VAL A 175 -4.24 0.99 -10.88
CA VAL A 175 -2.84 1.39 -11.17
C VAL A 175 -2.71 2.03 -12.56
N GLN A 176 -3.29 1.43 -13.58
CA GLN A 176 -3.16 1.97 -14.93
C GLN A 176 -3.97 3.25 -15.16
N PRO A 177 -5.26 3.34 -14.82
CA PRO A 177 -6.03 4.56 -15.04
C PRO A 177 -5.59 5.74 -14.16
N THR A 178 -5.08 5.49 -12.94
CA THR A 178 -4.69 6.54 -12.01
C THR A 178 -3.24 6.98 -12.18
N LEU A 179 -2.30 6.03 -12.29
CA LEU A 179 -0.86 6.32 -12.28
C LEU A 179 -0.22 6.23 -13.67
N GLY A 180 -0.95 5.80 -14.70
CA GLY A 180 -0.42 5.61 -16.05
C GLY A 180 0.55 4.43 -16.20
N VAL A 181 0.73 3.61 -15.16
CA VAL A 181 1.63 2.44 -15.18
C VAL A 181 0.90 1.26 -15.82
N LYS A 182 1.33 0.88 -17.03
CA LYS A 182 0.67 -0.16 -17.83
C LYS A 182 0.61 -1.50 -17.11
N GLN A 183 -0.59 -1.98 -16.84
CA GLN A 183 -0.92 -3.29 -16.30
C GLN A 183 -1.57 -4.18 -17.37
N ARG A 184 -1.61 -5.49 -17.13
CA ARG A 184 -2.21 -6.44 -18.06
C ARG A 184 -3.33 -7.23 -17.37
N TRP A 185 -4.57 -7.08 -17.89
CA TRP A 185 -5.72 -7.88 -17.48
C TRP A 185 -6.02 -7.86 -15.98
N LYS A 186 -5.88 -6.67 -15.36
CA LYS A 186 -6.14 -6.49 -13.93
C LYS A 186 -7.53 -5.97 -13.70
N TRP A 187 -8.28 -6.68 -12.85
CA TRP A 187 -9.65 -6.33 -12.48
C TRP A 187 -9.88 -6.44 -10.96
N ASP A 188 -8.80 -6.54 -10.18
CA ASP A 188 -8.84 -6.56 -8.73
C ASP A 188 -9.59 -5.34 -8.20
N TYR A 189 -10.66 -5.60 -7.43
CA TYR A 189 -11.56 -4.55 -6.91
C TYR A 189 -12.25 -3.68 -7.98
N THR A 190 -12.58 -4.23 -9.13
CA THR A 190 -13.63 -3.67 -10.00
C THR A 190 -15.02 -4.12 -9.57
N VAL A 191 -15.07 -5.02 -8.58
CA VAL A 191 -16.27 -5.53 -7.92
C VAL A 191 -16.02 -5.63 -6.41
N LEU A 192 -17.09 -5.49 -5.62
CA LEU A 192 -17.13 -5.70 -4.17
C LEU A 192 -18.17 -6.77 -3.84
N PRO A 193 -18.13 -7.37 -2.63
CA PRO A 193 -19.10 -8.39 -2.25
C PRO A 193 -20.56 -7.93 -2.48
N GLY A 194 -21.30 -8.70 -3.30
CA GLY A 194 -22.68 -8.40 -3.69
C GLY A 194 -22.85 -7.73 -5.05
N ASP A 195 -21.77 -7.27 -5.70
CA ASP A 195 -21.84 -6.71 -7.04
C ASP A 195 -22.20 -7.78 -8.08
N THR A 196 -22.97 -7.41 -9.10
CA THR A 196 -23.34 -8.30 -10.20
C THR A 196 -22.55 -8.04 -11.49
N LYS A 197 -21.87 -6.91 -11.58
CA LYS A 197 -21.05 -6.50 -12.73
C LYS A 197 -19.83 -5.69 -12.30
N SER A 198 -18.77 -5.73 -13.11
CA SER A 198 -17.62 -4.83 -12.94
C SER A 198 -18.02 -3.38 -13.17
N ARG A 199 -17.41 -2.50 -12.41
CA ARG A 199 -17.55 -1.04 -12.47
C ARG A 199 -16.19 -0.38 -12.74
N ASP A 200 -16.19 0.93 -12.89
CA ASP A 200 -14.95 1.69 -12.96
C ASP A 200 -14.07 1.41 -11.74
N PRO A 201 -12.78 1.05 -11.91
CA PRO A 201 -11.92 0.66 -10.80
C PRO A 201 -11.69 1.79 -9.79
N VAL A 202 -11.66 3.06 -10.24
CA VAL A 202 -11.45 4.21 -9.35
C VAL A 202 -12.71 4.48 -8.52
N GLU A 203 -13.89 4.39 -9.12
CA GLU A 203 -15.16 4.49 -8.39
C GLU A 203 -15.28 3.40 -7.32
N VAL A 204 -14.97 2.15 -7.69
CA VAL A 204 -15.01 1.03 -6.74
C VAL A 204 -13.96 1.20 -5.65
N GLY A 205 -12.74 1.61 -6.01
CA GLY A 205 -11.65 1.83 -5.06
C GLY A 205 -11.92 2.94 -4.04
N ASN A 206 -12.79 3.92 -4.35
CA ASN A 206 -13.20 4.94 -3.40
C ASN A 206 -13.98 4.34 -2.21
N ILE A 207 -14.81 3.33 -2.44
CA ILE A 207 -15.63 2.70 -1.38
C ILE A 207 -14.75 2.11 -0.25
N PRO A 208 -13.75 1.24 -0.50
CA PRO A 208 -12.87 0.78 0.56
C PRO A 208 -12.00 1.91 1.15
N ARG A 209 -11.63 2.98 0.40
CA ARG A 209 -10.92 4.13 0.99
C ARG A 209 -11.79 4.93 1.96
N GLU A 210 -13.05 5.17 1.63
CA GLU A 210 -14.03 5.79 2.55
C GLU A 210 -14.21 4.91 3.79
N ARG A 211 -14.43 3.61 3.61
CA ARG A 211 -14.57 2.65 4.71
C ARG A 211 -13.31 2.57 5.59
N LEU A 212 -12.11 2.64 5.00
CA LEU A 212 -10.84 2.74 5.72
C LEU A 212 -10.82 3.98 6.63
N THR A 213 -11.19 5.15 6.07
CA THR A 213 -11.18 6.41 6.80
C THR A 213 -12.23 6.44 7.92
N GLU A 214 -13.41 5.91 7.68
CA GLU A 214 -14.50 5.93 8.66
C GLU A 214 -14.32 4.94 9.82
N ARG A 215 -13.66 3.81 9.58
CA ARG A 215 -13.62 2.71 10.56
C ARG A 215 -12.28 2.52 11.25
N PHE A 216 -11.19 2.95 10.63
CA PHE A 216 -9.85 2.60 11.09
C PHE A 216 -8.91 3.81 11.28
N LEU A 217 -9.32 5.01 10.86
CA LEU A 217 -8.57 6.27 11.04
C LEU A 217 -9.34 7.31 11.84
#